data_f8b7c4bc42e8987868020ed4de925ec7
#
_entry.id   f8b7c4bc42e8987868020ed4de925ec7
#
_cell.length_a   1.000
_cell.length_b   1.000
_cell.length_c   1.000
_cell.angle_alpha   90.00
_cell.angle_beta   90.00
_cell.angle_gamma   90.00
#
_symmetry.space_group_name_H-M   'P 1'
#
loop_
_entity.id
_entity.type
_entity.pdbx_description
1 polymer ?
#
loop_
_entity_poly.entity_id
_entity_poly.type
_entity_poly.pdbx_seq_one_letter_code
_entity_poly.pdbx_strand_id
1 'polypeptide(L)'
;MISIIAPVYNEEHVLHELHRRVAAVMDGVGEAWELILVNDGSRDRSAEIIAELHEADARVKGLSFARNFGFQEAVTAGLDHASGDAVVLTDADLQDPPEVIPEMIAKWREGYHVVYGVRASREGETWFKKVTAAAFYRLIHRITSVNIPLDTGDFRLMDRQVVDAICQMRERNRFLRGMVPWVGFKQIGVEYVRHARFAGDSKFGSVRQMLPFALNAVTSFSYLPLRLATYLGFAMAVITPLAMLSVVLIRLLTPSQALLGQATTLLAVLFLGGVQLICLGIIGEYLGRIYDEVKGRPLYIVEQRWGVQKSGERR
;
A
#
# COMPACT_ATOMS: atom_id res chain seq x y z
N MET A 1 -22.68 -4.54 14.50
CA MET A 1 -21.47 -4.18 15.28
C MET A 1 -20.41 -3.62 14.34
N ILE A 2 -19.63 -2.62 14.78
CA ILE A 2 -18.59 -1.96 14.00
C ILE A 2 -17.23 -2.24 14.64
N SER A 3 -16.24 -2.70 13.87
CA SER A 3 -14.85 -2.80 14.31
C SER A 3 -14.07 -1.59 13.82
N ILE A 4 -13.30 -0.93 14.69
CA ILE A 4 -12.38 0.14 14.32
C ILE A 4 -10.97 -0.41 14.49
N ILE A 5 -10.13 -0.34 13.46
CA ILE A 5 -8.75 -0.80 13.47
C ILE A 5 -7.82 0.40 13.39
N ALA A 6 -6.87 0.47 14.29
CA ALA A 6 -5.81 1.47 14.25
C ALA A 6 -4.43 0.80 14.42
N PRO A 7 -3.59 0.78 13.39
CA PRO A 7 -2.18 0.41 13.49
C PRO A 7 -1.41 1.43 14.33
N VAL A 8 -0.57 0.93 15.24
CA VAL A 8 0.17 1.73 16.22
C VAL A 8 1.66 1.45 16.08
N TYR A 9 2.47 2.49 15.93
CA TYR A 9 3.93 2.39 15.98
C TYR A 9 4.55 3.64 16.56
N ASN A 10 4.98 3.59 17.83
CA ASN A 10 5.50 4.71 18.63
C ASN A 10 4.53 5.89 18.65
N GLU A 11 3.35 5.69 19.23
CA GLU A 11 2.27 6.68 19.30
C GLU A 11 1.74 6.83 20.75
N GLU A 12 2.62 6.66 21.77
CA GLU A 12 2.26 6.71 23.20
C GLU A 12 1.48 7.97 23.61
N HIS A 13 1.75 9.12 22.95
CA HIS A 13 1.13 10.39 23.30
C HIS A 13 -0.29 10.58 22.73
N VAL A 14 -0.74 9.68 21.85
CA VAL A 14 -2.00 9.85 21.09
C VAL A 14 -3.07 8.83 21.48
N LEU A 15 -2.69 7.67 21.99
CA LEU A 15 -3.59 6.51 22.16
C LEU A 15 -4.78 6.81 23.11
N HIS A 16 -4.56 7.53 24.20
CA HIS A 16 -5.65 7.93 25.11
C HIS A 16 -6.67 8.85 24.44
N GLU A 17 -6.19 9.82 23.66
CA GLU A 17 -7.04 10.75 22.92
C GLU A 17 -7.78 10.06 21.77
N LEU A 18 -7.11 9.12 21.06
CA LEU A 18 -7.74 8.28 20.05
C LEU A 18 -8.91 7.49 20.64
N HIS A 19 -8.68 6.77 21.75
CA HIS A 19 -9.74 6.04 22.44
C HIS A 19 -10.88 6.94 22.85
N ARG A 20 -10.59 8.09 23.51
CA ARG A 20 -11.60 9.05 23.97
C ARG A 20 -12.49 9.55 22.82
N ARG A 21 -11.88 9.91 21.67
CA ARG A 21 -12.61 10.43 20.50
C ARG A 21 -13.42 9.33 19.82
N VAL A 22 -12.83 8.15 19.61
CA VAL A 22 -13.54 7.00 19.03
C VAL A 22 -14.73 6.60 19.90
N ALA A 23 -14.54 6.49 21.23
CA ALA A 23 -15.63 6.16 22.15
C ALA A 23 -16.75 7.20 22.10
N ALA A 24 -16.42 8.51 22.15
CA ALA A 24 -17.42 9.57 22.09
C ALA A 24 -18.23 9.53 20.78
N VAL A 25 -17.60 9.28 19.65
CA VAL A 25 -18.27 9.17 18.33
C VAL A 25 -19.13 7.93 18.27
N MET A 26 -18.61 6.77 18.65
CA MET A 26 -19.32 5.49 18.51
C MET A 26 -20.45 5.32 19.51
N ASP A 27 -20.31 5.85 20.73
CA ASP A 27 -21.41 5.89 21.71
C ASP A 27 -22.55 6.79 21.19
N GLY A 28 -22.25 7.84 20.41
CA GLY A 28 -23.27 8.66 19.72
C GLY A 28 -23.94 7.94 18.54
N VAL A 29 -23.31 7.00 17.90
CA VAL A 29 -23.89 6.17 16.83
C VAL A 29 -24.89 5.15 17.38
N GLY A 30 -24.69 4.69 18.64
CA GLY A 30 -25.58 3.76 19.33
C GLY A 30 -25.50 2.31 18.86
N GLU A 31 -24.47 1.93 18.12
CA GLU A 31 -24.19 0.54 17.74
C GLU A 31 -23.11 -0.08 18.63
N ALA A 32 -23.17 -1.39 18.79
CA ALA A 32 -22.04 -2.12 19.40
C ALA A 32 -20.77 -1.92 18.59
N TRP A 33 -19.65 -1.67 19.26
CA TRP A 33 -18.38 -1.42 18.60
C TRP A 33 -17.19 -2.01 19.36
N GLU A 34 -16.09 -2.19 18.67
CA GLU A 34 -14.78 -2.56 19.23
C GLU A 34 -13.69 -1.71 18.59
N LEU A 35 -12.65 -1.40 19.36
CA LEU A 35 -11.44 -0.73 18.88
C LEU A 35 -10.27 -1.71 18.96
N ILE A 36 -9.68 -2.06 17.83
CA ILE A 36 -8.55 -2.99 17.73
C ILE A 36 -7.28 -2.17 17.48
N LEU A 37 -6.44 -2.06 18.50
CA LEU A 37 -5.14 -1.41 18.44
C LEU A 37 -4.07 -2.45 18.10
N VAL A 38 -3.38 -2.29 16.98
CA VAL A 38 -2.35 -3.22 16.53
C VAL A 38 -0.97 -2.58 16.67
N ASN A 39 -0.26 -2.91 17.73
CA ASN A 39 1.09 -2.44 17.99
C ASN A 39 2.11 -3.19 17.10
N ASP A 40 2.68 -2.46 16.16
CA ASP A 40 3.69 -2.97 15.22
C ASP A 40 5.11 -2.93 15.81
N GLY A 41 5.28 -3.53 17.00
CA GLY A 41 6.58 -3.61 17.67
C GLY A 41 7.15 -2.25 18.06
N SER A 42 6.35 -1.38 18.68
CA SER A 42 6.79 -0.08 19.23
C SER A 42 7.90 -0.25 20.27
N ARG A 43 8.70 0.81 20.41
CA ARG A 43 9.80 0.86 21.41
C ARG A 43 9.52 1.81 22.56
N ASP A 44 8.41 2.53 22.50
CA ASP A 44 7.87 3.42 23.52
C ASP A 44 6.83 2.68 24.37
N ARG A 45 6.07 3.40 25.18
CA ARG A 45 5.04 2.84 26.06
C ARG A 45 3.73 2.47 25.36
N SER A 46 3.67 2.47 24.02
CA SER A 46 2.42 2.19 23.27
C SER A 46 1.81 0.83 23.66
N ALA A 47 2.62 -0.22 23.84
CA ALA A 47 2.12 -1.55 24.23
C ALA A 47 1.50 -1.55 25.63
N GLU A 48 2.13 -0.86 26.59
CA GLU A 48 1.64 -0.72 27.97
C GLU A 48 0.32 0.05 28.00
N ILE A 49 0.23 1.16 27.26
CA ILE A 49 -0.99 1.97 27.18
C ILE A 49 -2.15 1.17 26.54
N ILE A 50 -1.89 0.34 25.54
CA ILE A 50 -2.92 -0.53 24.96
C ILE A 50 -3.46 -1.51 26.01
N ALA A 51 -2.59 -2.08 26.86
CA ALA A 51 -3.02 -2.94 27.96
C ALA A 51 -3.86 -2.18 28.99
N GLU A 52 -3.42 -0.99 29.42
CA GLU A 52 -4.16 -0.10 30.33
C GLU A 52 -5.56 0.25 29.77
N LEU A 53 -5.64 0.60 28.49
CA LEU A 53 -6.90 0.92 27.81
C LEU A 53 -7.84 -0.30 27.75
N HIS A 54 -7.32 -1.50 27.51
CA HIS A 54 -8.11 -2.73 27.52
C HIS A 54 -8.66 -3.05 28.91
N GLU A 55 -7.87 -2.84 29.96
CA GLU A 55 -8.31 -3.03 31.36
C GLU A 55 -9.43 -2.03 31.75
N ALA A 56 -9.34 -0.80 31.24
CA ALA A 56 -10.32 0.24 31.49
C ALA A 56 -11.61 0.10 30.68
N ASP A 57 -11.52 -0.40 29.45
CA ASP A 57 -12.65 -0.56 28.53
C ASP A 57 -12.51 -1.89 27.74
N ALA A 58 -13.37 -2.86 28.04
CA ALA A 58 -13.37 -4.18 27.40
C ALA A 58 -13.66 -4.14 25.86
N ARG A 59 -14.15 -3.02 25.35
CA ARG A 59 -14.34 -2.79 23.89
C ARG A 59 -13.02 -2.52 23.20
N VAL A 60 -11.99 -2.08 23.91
CA VAL A 60 -10.63 -1.94 23.38
C VAL A 60 -9.97 -3.30 23.36
N LYS A 61 -9.48 -3.70 22.23
CA LYS A 61 -8.73 -4.93 22.00
C LYS A 61 -7.33 -4.60 21.51
N GLY A 62 -6.34 -5.42 21.85
CA GLY A 62 -4.96 -5.16 21.48
C GLY A 62 -4.25 -6.38 20.90
N LEU A 63 -3.37 -6.11 19.97
CA LEU A 63 -2.38 -7.05 19.43
C LEU A 63 -1.01 -6.37 19.48
N SER A 64 0.02 -7.06 19.99
CA SER A 64 1.39 -6.58 19.91
C SER A 64 2.25 -7.57 19.14
N PHE A 65 3.01 -7.07 18.16
CA PHE A 65 3.92 -7.88 17.37
C PHE A 65 5.29 -8.04 18.06
N ALA A 66 5.94 -9.18 17.83
CA ALA A 66 7.26 -9.49 18.33
C ALA A 66 8.37 -8.55 17.79
N ARG A 67 8.14 -7.85 16.71
CA ARG A 67 8.97 -6.80 16.11
C ARG A 67 8.13 -5.96 15.15
N ASN A 68 8.71 -4.89 14.61
CA ASN A 68 8.09 -4.17 13.49
C ASN A 68 8.06 -5.06 12.24
N PHE A 69 6.86 -5.31 11.72
CA PHE A 69 6.59 -6.04 10.47
C PHE A 69 6.16 -5.10 9.35
N GLY A 70 5.54 -3.98 9.68
CA GLY A 70 5.09 -2.96 8.76
C GLY A 70 3.61 -2.63 8.89
N PHE A 71 3.24 -1.46 8.36
CA PHE A 71 1.88 -0.93 8.43
C PHE A 71 0.84 -1.88 7.80
N GLN A 72 1.16 -2.47 6.64
CA GLN A 72 0.23 -3.35 5.92
C GLN A 72 -0.05 -4.64 6.71
N GLU A 73 0.96 -5.16 7.39
CA GLU A 73 0.89 -6.33 8.25
C GLU A 73 0.07 -6.03 9.50
N ALA A 74 0.24 -4.85 10.09
CA ALA A 74 -0.56 -4.40 11.23
C ALA A 74 -2.04 -4.26 10.86
N VAL A 75 -2.35 -3.64 9.73
CA VAL A 75 -3.74 -3.58 9.22
C VAL A 75 -4.28 -4.98 8.95
N THR A 76 -3.48 -5.86 8.34
CA THR A 76 -3.88 -7.26 8.07
C THR A 76 -4.25 -7.99 9.36
N ALA A 77 -3.44 -7.84 10.41
CA ALA A 77 -3.73 -8.45 11.70
C ALA A 77 -5.03 -7.90 12.31
N GLY A 78 -5.27 -6.60 12.20
CA GLY A 78 -6.52 -5.99 12.62
C GLY A 78 -7.72 -6.57 11.87
N LEU A 79 -7.64 -6.70 10.53
CA LEU A 79 -8.69 -7.30 9.70
C LEU A 79 -8.95 -8.77 10.05
N ASP A 80 -7.89 -9.56 10.29
CA ASP A 80 -7.99 -10.98 10.65
C ASP A 80 -8.73 -11.19 12.00
N HIS A 81 -8.70 -10.20 12.89
CA HIS A 81 -9.28 -10.30 14.23
C HIS A 81 -10.55 -9.44 14.42
N ALA A 82 -10.89 -8.61 13.45
CA ALA A 82 -12.12 -7.82 13.49
C ALA A 82 -13.37 -8.71 13.42
N SER A 83 -14.37 -8.44 14.29
CA SER A 83 -15.58 -9.24 14.40
C SER A 83 -16.86 -8.50 13.96
N GLY A 84 -16.78 -7.20 13.66
CA GLY A 84 -17.91 -6.37 13.24
C GLY A 84 -18.41 -6.68 11.82
N ASP A 85 -19.67 -6.29 11.56
CA ASP A 85 -20.32 -6.40 10.26
C ASP A 85 -19.73 -5.40 9.25
N ALA A 86 -19.20 -4.29 9.75
CA ALA A 86 -18.37 -3.36 9.02
C ALA A 86 -17.10 -3.04 9.80
N VAL A 87 -16.02 -2.77 9.07
CA VAL A 87 -14.69 -2.51 9.64
C VAL A 87 -14.19 -1.17 9.16
N VAL A 88 -13.87 -0.28 10.09
CA VAL A 88 -13.26 1.01 9.84
C VAL A 88 -11.75 0.90 10.06
N LEU A 89 -10.97 1.27 9.06
CA LEU A 89 -9.53 1.43 9.18
C LEU A 89 -9.21 2.91 9.33
N THR A 90 -8.46 3.27 10.37
CA THR A 90 -8.00 4.65 10.62
C THR A 90 -6.54 4.67 11.07
N ASP A 91 -5.84 5.77 10.84
CA ASP A 91 -4.50 5.96 11.40
C ASP A 91 -4.59 6.38 12.88
N ALA A 92 -3.63 5.94 13.70
CA ALA A 92 -3.61 6.26 15.14
C ALA A 92 -3.27 7.74 15.42
N ASP A 93 -2.69 8.48 14.47
CA ASP A 93 -2.15 9.83 14.63
C ASP A 93 -3.20 10.96 14.67
N LEU A 94 -4.49 10.61 14.60
CA LEU A 94 -5.65 11.53 14.61
C LEU A 94 -5.67 12.56 13.47
N GLN A 95 -4.89 12.37 12.41
CA GLN A 95 -4.99 13.19 11.20
C GLN A 95 -6.29 12.92 10.45
N ASP A 96 -6.76 11.69 10.50
CA ASP A 96 -8.05 11.25 9.95
C ASP A 96 -9.08 11.26 11.10
N PRO A 97 -10.04 12.23 11.11
CA PRO A 97 -10.89 12.47 12.26
C PRO A 97 -11.94 11.37 12.44
N PRO A 98 -12.03 10.73 13.64
CA PRO A 98 -13.06 9.73 13.92
C PRO A 98 -14.51 10.25 13.72
N GLU A 99 -14.71 11.54 13.77
CA GLU A 99 -16.01 12.21 13.59
C GLU A 99 -16.62 12.03 12.19
N VAL A 100 -15.83 11.54 11.21
CA VAL A 100 -16.30 11.18 9.86
C VAL A 100 -16.94 9.78 9.84
N ILE A 101 -16.64 8.93 10.81
CA ILE A 101 -17.14 7.54 10.87
C ILE A 101 -18.67 7.44 10.77
N PRO A 102 -19.48 8.27 11.46
CA PRO A 102 -20.94 8.22 11.34
C PRO A 102 -21.45 8.44 9.90
N GLU A 103 -20.81 9.32 9.13
CA GLU A 103 -21.16 9.55 7.73
C GLU A 103 -20.77 8.33 6.87
N MET A 104 -19.61 7.72 7.13
CA MET A 104 -19.23 6.47 6.47
C MET A 104 -20.22 5.34 6.75
N ILE A 105 -20.69 5.21 7.99
CA ILE A 105 -21.71 4.22 8.37
C ILE A 105 -23.04 4.50 7.64
N ALA A 106 -23.44 5.76 7.51
CA ALA A 106 -24.65 6.12 6.77
C ALA A 106 -24.56 5.69 5.31
N LYS A 107 -23.41 5.92 4.64
CA LYS A 107 -23.18 5.49 3.27
C LYS A 107 -23.12 3.96 3.13
N TRP A 108 -22.53 3.26 4.10
CA TRP A 108 -22.56 1.79 4.14
C TRP A 108 -24.01 1.26 4.21
N ARG A 109 -24.86 1.87 5.05
CA ARG A 109 -26.29 1.52 5.16
C ARG A 109 -27.09 1.81 3.87
N GLU A 110 -26.63 2.75 3.03
CA GLU A 110 -27.17 2.99 1.69
C GLU A 110 -26.82 1.87 0.68
N GLY A 111 -26.03 0.86 1.11
CA GLY A 111 -25.63 -0.30 0.30
C GLY A 111 -24.30 -0.12 -0.45
N TYR A 112 -23.43 0.78 -0.01
CA TYR A 112 -22.03 0.82 -0.45
C TYR A 112 -21.20 -0.11 0.43
N HIS A 113 -20.41 -0.98 -0.22
CA HIS A 113 -19.58 -1.96 0.50
C HIS A 113 -18.24 -1.38 0.96
N VAL A 114 -17.77 -0.32 0.32
CA VAL A 114 -16.58 0.41 0.72
C VAL A 114 -16.86 1.89 0.71
N VAL A 115 -16.57 2.55 1.83
CA VAL A 115 -16.67 4.01 1.97
C VAL A 115 -15.29 4.53 2.33
N TYR A 116 -14.64 5.27 1.43
CA TYR A 116 -13.28 5.77 1.65
C TYR A 116 -13.25 7.28 1.87
N GLY A 117 -12.35 7.73 2.73
CA GLY A 117 -12.13 9.16 2.95
C GLY A 117 -11.37 9.81 1.79
N VAL A 118 -11.95 10.89 1.26
CA VAL A 118 -11.33 11.75 0.25
C VAL A 118 -10.86 13.03 0.94
N ARG A 119 -9.58 13.32 0.85
CA ARG A 119 -9.02 14.53 1.45
C ARG A 119 -9.47 15.74 0.64
N ALA A 120 -10.28 16.61 1.26
CA ALA A 120 -10.60 17.92 0.68
C ALA A 120 -9.31 18.70 0.39
N SER A 121 -9.28 19.46 -0.71
CA SER A 121 -8.08 20.03 -1.31
C SER A 121 -7.16 20.72 -0.29
N ARG A 122 -5.87 20.42 -0.35
CA ARG A 122 -4.84 21.12 0.43
C ARG A 122 -4.69 22.55 -0.11
N GLU A 123 -5.07 23.53 0.66
CA GLU A 123 -4.64 24.92 0.43
C GLU A 123 -3.11 24.97 0.59
N GLY A 124 -2.40 25.43 -0.46
CA GLY A 124 -0.95 25.66 -0.42
C GLY A 124 -0.06 24.67 -1.20
N GLU A 125 -0.59 23.71 -1.94
CA GLU A 125 0.25 22.86 -2.81
C GLU A 125 0.73 23.61 -4.07
N THR A 126 2.07 23.61 -4.29
CA THR A 126 2.67 24.20 -5.51
C THR A 126 2.14 23.51 -6.76
N TRP A 127 1.90 24.30 -7.83
CA TRP A 127 1.44 23.81 -9.13
C TRP A 127 2.27 22.62 -9.65
N PHE A 128 3.59 22.67 -9.49
CA PHE A 128 4.51 21.60 -9.91
C PHE A 128 4.19 20.27 -9.22
N LYS A 129 3.86 20.30 -7.92
CA LYS A 129 3.52 19.11 -7.13
C LYS A 129 2.17 18.51 -7.55
N LYS A 130 1.20 19.36 -7.92
CA LYS A 130 -0.10 18.94 -8.45
C LYS A 130 0.04 18.26 -9.81
N VAL A 131 0.85 18.85 -10.73
CA VAL A 131 1.06 18.30 -12.07
C VAL A 131 1.83 16.99 -12.05
N THR A 132 2.90 16.88 -11.26
CA THR A 132 3.67 15.65 -11.14
C THR A 132 2.86 14.53 -10.48
N ALA A 133 2.07 14.83 -9.45
CA ALA A 133 1.14 13.87 -8.85
C ALA A 133 0.07 13.42 -9.85
N ALA A 134 -0.58 14.34 -10.55
CA ALA A 134 -1.58 14.01 -11.57
C ALA A 134 -1.00 13.18 -12.73
N ALA A 135 0.21 13.48 -13.20
CA ALA A 135 0.90 12.69 -14.21
C ALA A 135 1.23 11.29 -13.72
N PHE A 136 1.73 11.17 -12.49
CA PHE A 136 2.01 9.90 -11.83
C PHE A 136 0.75 9.04 -11.68
N TYR A 137 -0.35 9.61 -11.19
CA TYR A 137 -1.60 8.86 -11.03
C TYR A 137 -2.23 8.46 -12.36
N ARG A 138 -2.17 9.32 -13.40
CA ARG A 138 -2.61 8.94 -14.77
C ARG A 138 -1.79 7.79 -15.32
N LEU A 139 -0.47 7.79 -15.06
CA LEU A 139 0.41 6.71 -15.46
C LEU A 139 0.04 5.41 -14.72
N ILE A 140 -0.10 5.45 -13.40
CA ILE A 140 -0.52 4.30 -12.58
C ILE A 140 -1.86 3.75 -13.07
N HIS A 141 -2.86 4.62 -13.30
CA HIS A 141 -4.18 4.20 -13.78
C HIS A 141 -4.14 3.53 -15.18
N ARG A 142 -3.20 3.92 -16.05
CA ARG A 142 -3.00 3.24 -17.34
C ARG A 142 -2.24 1.93 -17.24
N ILE A 143 -1.41 1.80 -16.22
CA ILE A 143 -0.46 0.69 -16.06
C ILE A 143 -1.08 -0.42 -15.19
N THR A 144 -1.94 -0.06 -14.24
CA THR A 144 -2.61 -1.01 -13.35
C THR A 144 -4.03 -1.30 -13.86
N SER A 145 -4.47 -2.54 -13.71
CA SER A 145 -5.85 -2.96 -14.02
C SER A 145 -6.87 -2.50 -12.96
N VAL A 146 -6.43 -1.74 -11.95
CA VAL A 146 -7.22 -1.36 -10.78
C VAL A 146 -7.38 0.16 -10.74
N ASN A 147 -8.63 0.62 -10.60
CA ASN A 147 -8.94 2.03 -10.45
C ASN A 147 -8.73 2.46 -8.98
N ILE A 148 -7.52 2.92 -8.66
CA ILE A 148 -7.20 3.44 -7.32
C ILE A 148 -7.68 4.88 -7.26
N PRO A 149 -8.65 5.24 -6.35
CA PRO A 149 -9.12 6.61 -6.23
C PRO A 149 -8.00 7.57 -5.85
N LEU A 150 -8.04 8.77 -6.42
CA LEU A 150 -7.05 9.84 -6.17
C LEU A 150 -7.29 10.46 -4.79
N ASP A 151 -6.23 10.99 -4.18
CA ASP A 151 -6.26 11.71 -2.89
C ASP A 151 -6.87 10.94 -1.71
N THR A 152 -6.92 9.61 -1.80
CA THR A 152 -7.40 8.75 -0.73
C THR A 152 -6.25 8.22 0.13
N GLY A 153 -6.45 8.26 1.45
CA GLY A 153 -5.60 7.57 2.43
C GLY A 153 -6.01 6.11 2.63
N ASP A 154 -5.61 5.56 3.76
CA ASP A 154 -6.05 4.24 4.20
C ASP A 154 -7.36 4.31 5.01
N PHE A 155 -7.81 5.53 5.38
CA PHE A 155 -9.05 5.79 6.11
C PHE A 155 -10.27 5.37 5.29
N ARG A 156 -10.91 4.28 5.73
CA ARG A 156 -12.07 3.72 5.03
C ARG A 156 -12.90 2.82 5.92
N LEU A 157 -14.17 2.69 5.59
CA LEU A 157 -15.08 1.66 6.10
C LEU A 157 -15.25 0.58 5.03
N MET A 158 -15.19 -0.67 5.44
CA MET A 158 -15.36 -1.86 4.58
C MET A 158 -16.42 -2.79 5.17
N ASP A 159 -17.36 -3.23 4.35
CA ASP A 159 -18.31 -4.29 4.69
C ASP A 159 -17.60 -5.61 5.00
N ARG A 160 -18.22 -6.47 5.80
CA ARG A 160 -17.70 -7.79 6.16
C ARG A 160 -17.31 -8.61 4.92
N GLN A 161 -18.12 -8.59 3.86
CA GLN A 161 -17.84 -9.35 2.63
C GLN A 161 -16.52 -8.89 1.98
N VAL A 162 -16.24 -7.58 2.00
CA VAL A 162 -14.98 -7.02 1.48
C VAL A 162 -13.80 -7.46 2.34
N VAL A 163 -13.96 -7.38 3.66
CA VAL A 163 -12.93 -7.80 4.64
C VAL A 163 -12.61 -9.28 4.46
N ASP A 164 -13.62 -10.13 4.37
CA ASP A 164 -13.44 -11.57 4.21
C ASP A 164 -12.73 -11.91 2.88
N ALA A 165 -13.06 -11.21 1.79
CA ALA A 165 -12.36 -11.34 0.52
C ALA A 165 -10.87 -10.93 0.63
N ILE A 166 -10.58 -9.79 1.29
CA ILE A 166 -9.21 -9.32 1.50
C ILE A 166 -8.43 -10.25 2.42
N CYS A 167 -9.05 -10.83 3.43
CA CYS A 167 -8.43 -11.79 4.35
C CYS A 167 -8.07 -13.12 3.66
N GLN A 168 -8.74 -13.48 2.55
CA GLN A 168 -8.36 -14.64 1.73
C GLN A 168 -7.12 -14.38 0.86
N MET A 169 -6.84 -13.12 0.55
CA MET A 169 -5.68 -12.71 -0.26
C MET A 169 -4.45 -12.63 0.65
N ARG A 170 -3.59 -13.67 0.61
CA ARG A 170 -2.43 -13.81 1.53
C ARG A 170 -1.09 -13.46 0.88
N GLU A 171 -1.12 -12.63 -0.16
CA GLU A 171 0.08 -12.10 -0.79
C GLU A 171 0.98 -11.36 0.19
N ARG A 172 2.31 -11.54 0.04
CA ARG A 172 3.29 -10.95 0.96
C ARG A 172 3.55 -9.48 0.69
N ASN A 173 3.58 -9.12 -0.57
CA ASN A 173 3.75 -7.72 -0.97
C ASN A 173 2.38 -7.03 -1.00
N ARG A 174 1.74 -6.91 0.18
CA ARG A 174 0.40 -6.34 0.31
C ARG A 174 0.39 -4.85 0.01
N PHE A 175 -0.63 -4.43 -0.73
CA PHE A 175 -0.92 -3.03 -0.98
C PHE A 175 -2.43 -2.82 -0.92
N LEU A 176 -2.95 -2.58 0.27
CA LEU A 176 -4.40 -2.53 0.54
C LEU A 176 -5.14 -1.49 -0.30
N ARG A 177 -4.49 -0.35 -0.64
CA ARG A 177 -5.09 0.66 -1.53
C ARG A 177 -5.40 0.13 -2.93
N GLY A 178 -4.69 -0.89 -3.38
CA GLY A 178 -4.96 -1.59 -4.64
C GLY A 178 -5.86 -2.81 -4.46
N MET A 179 -5.71 -3.56 -3.35
CA MET A 179 -6.49 -4.76 -3.08
C MET A 179 -7.99 -4.45 -2.92
N VAL A 180 -8.34 -3.38 -2.18
CA VAL A 180 -9.73 -2.99 -1.94
C VAL A 180 -10.49 -2.66 -3.24
N PRO A 181 -9.98 -1.83 -4.17
CA PRO A 181 -10.63 -1.67 -5.46
C PRO A 181 -10.61 -2.94 -6.33
N TRP A 182 -9.58 -3.80 -6.20
CA TRP A 182 -9.46 -5.02 -6.98
C TRP A 182 -10.59 -6.02 -6.72
N VAL A 183 -11.10 -6.11 -5.48
CA VAL A 183 -12.25 -6.99 -5.15
C VAL A 183 -13.57 -6.56 -5.82
N GLY A 184 -13.66 -5.35 -6.38
CA GLY A 184 -14.72 -4.94 -7.29
C GLY A 184 -16.08 -4.60 -6.67
N PHE A 185 -16.18 -4.50 -5.35
CA PHE A 185 -17.41 -4.11 -4.66
C PHE A 185 -17.76 -2.63 -4.87
N LYS A 186 -19.04 -2.26 -4.69
CA LYS A 186 -19.54 -0.89 -4.85
C LYS A 186 -18.90 0.05 -3.83
N GLN A 187 -18.25 1.12 -4.31
CA GLN A 187 -17.48 2.05 -3.49
C GLN A 187 -17.98 3.50 -3.65
N ILE A 188 -17.81 4.30 -2.59
CA ILE A 188 -18.10 5.74 -2.58
C ILE A 188 -17.05 6.49 -1.74
N GLY A 189 -16.76 7.74 -2.10
CA GLY A 189 -15.92 8.65 -1.32
C GLY A 189 -16.75 9.55 -0.42
N VAL A 190 -16.22 9.86 0.77
CA VAL A 190 -16.71 10.89 1.69
C VAL A 190 -15.59 11.91 1.86
N GLU A 191 -15.90 13.18 1.57
CA GLU A 191 -14.93 14.26 1.71
C GLU A 191 -14.73 14.64 3.17
N TYR A 192 -13.46 14.81 3.58
CA TYR A 192 -13.12 15.30 4.91
C TYR A 192 -11.91 16.21 4.91
N VAL A 193 -11.83 17.06 5.91
CA VAL A 193 -10.67 17.92 6.15
C VAL A 193 -9.66 17.17 7.01
N ARG A 194 -8.45 16.93 6.47
CA ARG A 194 -7.38 16.30 7.22
C ARG A 194 -6.79 17.27 8.24
N HIS A 195 -6.76 16.87 9.51
CA HIS A 195 -6.18 17.67 10.58
C HIS A 195 -4.64 17.61 10.58
N ALA A 196 -4.03 18.61 11.25
CA ALA A 196 -2.62 18.49 11.59
C ALA A 196 -2.44 17.32 12.56
N ARG A 197 -1.26 16.69 12.53
CA ARG A 197 -0.93 15.59 13.45
C ARG A 197 -1.02 16.09 14.89
N PHE A 198 -1.67 15.33 15.78
CA PHE A 198 -1.88 15.70 17.17
C PHE A 198 -0.56 15.73 17.96
N ALA A 199 0.35 14.76 17.71
CA ALA A 199 1.68 14.70 18.32
C ALA A 199 2.63 13.86 17.44
N GLY A 200 3.95 14.02 17.66
CA GLY A 200 5.01 13.23 17.00
C GLY A 200 5.49 13.76 15.66
N ASP A 201 6.63 13.21 15.17
CA ASP A 201 7.27 13.62 13.93
C ASP A 201 6.73 12.88 12.70
N SER A 202 6.75 13.55 11.54
CA SER A 202 6.35 12.93 10.27
C SER A 202 7.34 11.85 9.84
N LYS A 203 6.89 10.59 9.78
CA LYS A 203 7.70 9.44 9.36
C LYS A 203 7.89 9.36 7.83
N PHE A 204 7.10 10.11 7.04
CA PHE A 204 7.12 10.15 5.59
C PHE A 204 7.43 11.56 5.08
N GLY A 205 8.65 11.84 4.68
CA GLY A 205 9.04 13.17 4.19
C GLY A 205 10.11 13.17 3.08
N SER A 206 10.77 12.05 2.80
CA SER A 206 11.87 11.99 1.84
C SER A 206 11.45 11.33 0.52
N VAL A 207 11.84 11.93 -0.62
CA VAL A 207 11.72 11.35 -1.98
C VAL A 207 12.29 9.93 -2.03
N ARG A 208 13.31 9.65 -1.21
CA ARG A 208 13.95 8.34 -1.08
C ARG A 208 13.00 7.26 -0.53
N GLN A 209 11.98 7.64 0.23
CA GLN A 209 10.95 6.73 0.77
C GLN A 209 9.75 6.57 -0.18
N MET A 210 9.49 7.58 -1.03
CA MET A 210 8.40 7.53 -2.00
C MET A 210 8.70 6.61 -3.19
N LEU A 211 9.98 6.49 -3.60
CA LEU A 211 10.36 5.67 -4.76
C LEU A 211 10.11 4.17 -4.53
N PRO A 212 10.52 3.53 -3.40
CA PRO A 212 10.16 2.14 -3.12
C PRO A 212 8.65 1.90 -3.06
N PHE A 213 7.90 2.85 -2.46
CA PHE A 213 6.43 2.75 -2.40
C PHE A 213 5.79 2.76 -3.80
N ALA A 214 6.26 3.65 -4.69
CA ALA A 214 5.79 3.72 -6.07
C ALA A 214 6.16 2.46 -6.87
N LEU A 215 7.37 1.95 -6.72
CA LEU A 215 7.83 0.70 -7.34
C LEU A 215 6.98 -0.49 -6.86
N ASN A 216 6.71 -0.58 -5.55
CA ASN A 216 5.85 -1.61 -4.99
C ASN A 216 4.43 -1.56 -5.59
N ALA A 217 3.82 -0.39 -5.71
CA ALA A 217 2.50 -0.24 -6.31
C ALA A 217 2.48 -0.71 -7.79
N VAL A 218 3.50 -0.32 -8.57
CA VAL A 218 3.61 -0.72 -10.00
C VAL A 218 3.83 -2.22 -10.14
N THR A 219 4.77 -2.79 -9.40
CA THR A 219 5.16 -4.20 -9.56
C THR A 219 4.15 -5.18 -8.95
N SER A 220 3.34 -4.75 -7.96
CA SER A 220 2.27 -5.58 -7.38
C SER A 220 1.04 -5.69 -8.28
N PHE A 221 0.72 -4.64 -9.09
CA PHE A 221 -0.51 -4.60 -9.89
C PHE A 221 -0.27 -4.46 -11.40
N SER A 222 0.99 -4.56 -11.86
CA SER A 222 1.31 -4.40 -13.27
C SER A 222 2.45 -5.31 -13.73
N TYR A 223 2.24 -5.98 -14.83
CA TYR A 223 3.29 -6.69 -15.57
C TYR A 223 4.01 -5.80 -16.59
N LEU A 224 3.73 -4.47 -16.60
CA LEU A 224 4.30 -3.57 -17.60
C LEU A 224 5.83 -3.54 -17.60
N PRO A 225 6.54 -3.47 -16.45
CA PRO A 225 8.00 -3.50 -16.45
C PRO A 225 8.55 -4.76 -17.12
N LEU A 226 7.93 -5.91 -16.87
CA LEU A 226 8.32 -7.18 -17.48
C LEU A 226 8.04 -7.21 -18.99
N ARG A 227 6.89 -6.67 -19.42
CA ARG A 227 6.55 -6.51 -20.85
C ARG A 227 7.50 -5.56 -21.57
N LEU A 228 7.92 -4.46 -20.92
CA LEU A 228 8.92 -3.55 -21.48
C LEU A 228 10.25 -4.24 -21.71
N ALA A 229 10.73 -5.07 -20.76
CA ALA A 229 11.92 -5.88 -20.96
C ALA A 229 11.77 -6.82 -22.17
N THR A 230 10.61 -7.45 -22.32
CA THR A 230 10.30 -8.30 -23.47
C THR A 230 10.29 -7.52 -24.78
N TYR A 231 9.61 -6.36 -24.84
CA TYR A 231 9.58 -5.51 -26.05
C TYR A 231 10.95 -4.97 -26.43
N LEU A 232 11.77 -4.58 -25.44
CA LEU A 232 13.17 -4.18 -25.66
C LEU A 232 13.96 -5.34 -26.27
N GLY A 233 13.81 -6.55 -25.74
CA GLY A 233 14.45 -7.75 -26.28
C GLY A 233 14.08 -8.02 -27.74
N PHE A 234 12.77 -7.98 -28.07
CA PHE A 234 12.30 -8.12 -29.46
C PHE A 234 12.78 -6.99 -30.37
N ALA A 235 12.73 -5.73 -29.92
CA ALA A 235 13.25 -4.60 -30.69
C ALA A 235 14.74 -4.79 -31.03
N MET A 236 15.54 -5.20 -30.06
CA MET A 236 16.97 -5.48 -30.26
C MET A 236 17.21 -6.66 -31.20
N ALA A 237 16.39 -7.73 -31.08
CA ALA A 237 16.46 -8.88 -31.99
C ALA A 237 16.18 -8.51 -33.46
N VAL A 238 15.39 -7.48 -33.72
CA VAL A 238 15.11 -6.95 -35.07
C VAL A 238 16.16 -5.92 -35.51
N ILE A 239 16.51 -4.98 -34.65
CA ILE A 239 17.44 -3.90 -34.97
C ILE A 239 18.85 -4.45 -35.23
N THR A 240 19.32 -5.41 -34.46
CA THR A 240 20.68 -5.96 -34.57
C THR A 240 20.96 -6.58 -35.95
N PRO A 241 20.14 -7.51 -36.48
CA PRO A 241 20.39 -8.06 -37.81
C PRO A 241 20.23 -7.03 -38.94
N LEU A 242 19.33 -6.04 -38.81
CA LEU A 242 19.22 -4.96 -39.77
C LEU A 242 20.47 -4.06 -39.77
N ALA A 243 20.98 -3.73 -38.59
CA ALA A 243 22.24 -2.99 -38.47
C ALA A 243 23.42 -3.79 -39.03
N MET A 244 23.49 -5.10 -38.77
CA MET A 244 24.51 -5.98 -39.32
C MET A 244 24.43 -6.03 -40.86
N LEU A 245 23.23 -6.18 -41.41
CA LEU A 245 23.00 -6.17 -42.87
C LEU A 245 23.45 -4.83 -43.48
N SER A 246 23.10 -3.69 -42.86
CA SER A 246 23.50 -2.36 -43.33
C SER A 246 25.03 -2.18 -43.37
N VAL A 247 25.71 -2.64 -42.34
CA VAL A 247 27.17 -2.60 -42.27
C VAL A 247 27.79 -3.45 -43.38
N VAL A 248 27.28 -4.65 -43.64
CA VAL A 248 27.73 -5.51 -44.74
C VAL A 248 27.51 -4.86 -46.09
N LEU A 249 26.33 -4.27 -46.34
CA LEU A 249 26.03 -3.58 -47.59
C LEU A 249 26.95 -2.37 -47.83
N ILE A 250 27.15 -1.53 -46.80
CA ILE A 250 28.07 -0.39 -46.90
C ILE A 250 29.48 -0.85 -47.21
N ARG A 251 29.95 -1.92 -46.58
CA ARG A 251 31.29 -2.46 -46.83
C ARG A 251 31.48 -3.03 -48.25
N LEU A 252 30.41 -3.60 -48.83
CA LEU A 252 30.43 -4.10 -50.21
C LEU A 252 30.42 -2.95 -51.25
N LEU A 253 29.69 -1.88 -50.94
CA LEU A 253 29.50 -0.74 -51.86
C LEU A 253 30.63 0.29 -51.73
N THR A 254 31.27 0.44 -50.60
CA THR A 254 32.32 1.44 -50.31
C THR A 254 33.49 0.83 -49.59
N PRO A 255 34.38 0.08 -50.30
CA PRO A 255 35.47 -0.68 -49.67
C PRO A 255 36.55 0.18 -49.01
N SER A 256 36.65 1.47 -49.37
CA SER A 256 37.71 2.40 -48.92
C SER A 256 37.38 3.15 -47.62
N GLN A 257 36.16 3.08 -47.09
CA GLN A 257 35.81 3.72 -45.83
C GLN A 257 36.07 2.74 -44.68
N ALA A 258 37.19 2.91 -43.98
CA ALA A 258 37.41 2.31 -42.67
C ALA A 258 36.40 2.92 -41.72
N LEU A 259 35.27 2.24 -41.52
CA LEU A 259 34.45 2.49 -40.32
C LEU A 259 35.41 2.44 -39.12
N LEU A 260 35.35 3.46 -38.26
CA LEU A 260 36.12 3.54 -37.01
C LEU A 260 35.74 2.35 -36.11
N GLY A 261 36.25 1.15 -36.46
CA GLY A 261 35.67 -0.14 -36.05
C GLY A 261 35.68 -0.39 -34.53
N GLN A 262 36.73 0.06 -33.82
CA GLN A 262 36.87 -0.24 -32.40
C GLN A 262 35.92 0.55 -31.51
N ALA A 263 35.75 1.85 -31.75
CA ALA A 263 34.86 2.70 -30.95
C ALA A 263 33.36 2.31 -31.14
N THR A 264 32.96 1.99 -32.38
CA THR A 264 31.57 1.58 -32.71
C THR A 264 31.23 0.21 -32.08
N THR A 265 32.21 -0.73 -32.12
CA THR A 265 32.05 -2.05 -31.49
C THR A 265 31.93 -1.92 -29.98
N LEU A 266 32.79 -1.10 -29.35
CA LEU A 266 32.75 -0.87 -27.90
C LEU A 266 31.39 -0.24 -27.46
N LEU A 267 30.93 0.77 -28.19
CA LEU A 267 29.61 1.39 -27.93
C LEU A 267 28.45 0.38 -28.08
N ALA A 268 28.46 -0.43 -29.13
CA ALA A 268 27.47 -1.46 -29.34
C ALA A 268 27.45 -2.51 -28.21
N VAL A 269 28.63 -2.98 -27.78
CA VAL A 269 28.72 -3.95 -26.67
C VAL A 269 28.28 -3.35 -25.36
N LEU A 270 28.65 -2.10 -25.06
CA LEU A 270 28.23 -1.43 -23.84
C LEU A 270 26.71 -1.17 -23.84
N PHE A 271 26.14 -0.75 -24.97
CA PHE A 271 24.71 -0.54 -25.11
C PHE A 271 23.92 -1.85 -24.94
N LEU A 272 24.30 -2.91 -25.65
CA LEU A 272 23.68 -4.23 -25.52
C LEU A 272 23.81 -4.79 -24.10
N GLY A 273 24.99 -4.70 -23.52
CA GLY A 273 25.25 -5.11 -22.13
C GLY A 273 24.39 -4.33 -21.14
N GLY A 274 24.24 -3.02 -21.33
CA GLY A 274 23.38 -2.17 -20.52
C GLY A 274 21.90 -2.59 -20.60
N VAL A 275 21.37 -2.81 -21.82
CA VAL A 275 20.00 -3.30 -22.02
C VAL A 275 19.81 -4.67 -21.37
N GLN A 276 20.74 -5.61 -21.52
CA GLN A 276 20.68 -6.92 -20.89
C GLN A 276 20.64 -6.82 -19.36
N LEU A 277 21.50 -5.99 -18.75
CA LEU A 277 21.52 -5.80 -17.30
C LEU A 277 20.22 -5.20 -16.78
N ILE A 278 19.59 -4.26 -17.50
CA ILE A 278 18.29 -3.71 -17.16
C ILE A 278 17.21 -4.79 -17.20
N CYS A 279 17.18 -5.59 -18.27
CA CYS A 279 16.22 -6.69 -18.40
C CYS A 279 16.37 -7.73 -17.29
N LEU A 280 17.62 -8.14 -16.97
CA LEU A 280 17.93 -9.04 -15.87
C LEU A 280 17.53 -8.45 -14.52
N GLY A 281 17.76 -7.16 -14.30
CA GLY A 281 17.33 -6.47 -13.09
C GLY A 281 15.81 -6.50 -12.90
N ILE A 282 15.04 -6.24 -13.96
CA ILE A 282 13.57 -6.33 -13.92
C ILE A 282 13.14 -7.77 -13.61
N ILE A 283 13.70 -8.76 -14.27
CA ILE A 283 13.38 -10.19 -14.01
C ILE A 283 13.74 -10.54 -12.57
N GLY A 284 14.90 -10.09 -12.07
CA GLY A 284 15.36 -10.30 -10.71
C GLY A 284 14.37 -9.77 -9.66
N GLU A 285 13.79 -8.58 -9.88
CA GLU A 285 12.77 -7.99 -8.99
C GLU A 285 11.54 -8.90 -8.89
N TYR A 286 11.00 -9.39 -10.01
CA TYR A 286 9.85 -10.30 -10.00
C TYR A 286 10.20 -11.66 -9.41
N LEU A 287 11.39 -12.19 -9.68
CA LEU A 287 11.86 -13.44 -9.09
C LEU A 287 12.00 -13.33 -7.57
N GLY A 288 12.49 -12.19 -7.08
CA GLY A 288 12.56 -11.91 -5.64
C GLY A 288 11.19 -11.95 -4.97
N ARG A 289 10.16 -11.36 -5.60
CA ARG A 289 8.77 -11.42 -5.11
C ARG A 289 8.20 -12.83 -5.10
N ILE A 290 8.40 -13.59 -6.18
CA ILE A 290 8.00 -15.01 -6.24
C ILE A 290 8.71 -15.81 -5.13
N TYR A 291 9.99 -15.56 -4.89
CA TYR A 291 10.74 -16.20 -3.82
C TYR A 291 10.18 -15.91 -2.44
N ASP A 292 9.77 -14.66 -2.18
CA ASP A 292 9.13 -14.29 -0.92
C ASP A 292 7.75 -14.97 -0.76
N GLU A 293 6.96 -15.08 -1.81
CA GLU A 293 5.69 -15.83 -1.79
C GLU A 293 5.89 -17.33 -1.50
N VAL A 294 6.85 -17.96 -2.17
CA VAL A 294 7.13 -19.40 -2.05
C VAL A 294 7.66 -19.77 -0.66
N LYS A 295 8.37 -18.88 0.03
CA LYS A 295 8.83 -19.10 1.40
C LYS A 295 7.70 -19.41 2.38
N GLY A 296 6.49 -18.96 2.15
CA GLY A 296 5.32 -19.23 2.99
C GLY A 296 5.45 -18.75 4.45
N ARG A 297 6.32 -17.78 4.77
CA ARG A 297 6.46 -17.24 6.14
C ARG A 297 5.18 -16.53 6.58
N PRO A 298 4.78 -16.53 7.88
CA PRO A 298 3.65 -15.75 8.35
C PRO A 298 3.85 -14.25 8.08
N LEU A 299 2.76 -13.53 7.75
CA LEU A 299 2.79 -12.10 7.49
C LEU A 299 3.24 -11.32 8.73
N TYR A 300 2.80 -11.75 9.90
CA TYR A 300 3.13 -11.16 11.20
C TYR A 300 3.23 -12.24 12.27
N ILE A 301 3.87 -11.92 13.39
CA ILE A 301 3.96 -12.78 14.59
C ILE A 301 3.48 -11.97 15.79
N VAL A 302 2.38 -12.41 16.40
CA VAL A 302 1.82 -11.78 17.59
C VAL A 302 2.51 -12.31 18.84
N GLU A 303 3.09 -11.41 19.63
CA GLU A 303 3.71 -11.68 20.93
C GLU A 303 2.70 -11.61 22.06
N GLN A 304 1.87 -10.55 22.10
CA GLN A 304 0.87 -10.33 23.15
C GLN A 304 -0.51 -10.04 22.55
N ARG A 305 -1.55 -10.41 23.32
CA ARG A 305 -2.96 -10.22 22.95
C ARG A 305 -3.77 -9.76 24.15
N TRP A 306 -4.65 -8.78 23.94
CA TRP A 306 -5.60 -8.30 24.92
C TRP A 306 -7.01 -8.34 24.33
N GLY A 307 -7.90 -9.14 24.92
CA GLY A 307 -9.31 -9.28 24.47
C GLY A 307 -9.51 -9.88 23.08
N VAL A 308 -8.46 -10.44 22.45
CA VAL A 308 -8.50 -11.05 21.12
C VAL A 308 -8.21 -12.55 21.19
N GLN A 309 -9.08 -13.38 20.62
CA GLN A 309 -8.88 -14.83 20.55
C GLN A 309 -7.82 -15.19 19.49
N LYS A 310 -7.19 -16.37 19.68
CA LYS A 310 -6.20 -16.88 18.71
C LYS A 310 -6.89 -17.15 17.37
N SER A 311 -6.32 -16.61 16.28
CA SER A 311 -6.80 -16.91 14.93
C SER A 311 -6.70 -18.41 14.68
N GLY A 312 -7.83 -19.09 14.50
CA GLY A 312 -7.89 -20.55 14.35
C GLY A 312 -8.90 -21.24 15.26
N GLU A 313 -9.46 -20.57 16.27
CA GLU A 313 -10.51 -21.11 17.15
C GLU A 313 -11.94 -20.75 16.70
N ARG A 314 -12.11 -20.07 15.58
CA ARG A 314 -13.42 -19.94 14.93
C ARG A 314 -13.73 -21.27 14.22
N ARG A 315 -14.51 -22.11 14.90
CA ARG A 315 -15.15 -23.31 14.31
C ARG A 315 -16.33 -22.90 13.44
#